data_b810e2b68b2ae444e28e728dc3e61e10
#
_entry.id   b810e2b68b2ae444e28e728dc3e61e10
#
_cell.length_a   1.000
_cell.length_b   1.000
_cell.length_c   1.000
_cell.angle_alpha   90.00
_cell.angle_beta   90.00
_cell.angle_gamma   90.00
#
_symmetry.space_group_name_H-M   'P 1'
#
loop_
_entity.id
_entity.type
_entity.pdbx_description
1 polymer ?
#
loop_
_entity_poly.entity_id
_entity_poly.type
_entity_poly.pdbx_seq_one_letter_code
_entity_poly.pdbx_strand_id
1 'polypeptide(L)'
;MSQCSQCLDNIKHPMGQVIYKSGLCSGCLTHQEKNNIDWNEKWAQLEESCQSILKKNKAKYDCIVPLNADAEDYYVVESVLKLNLKPLLIYVNSYYGTDLSWHNLHNLETYFDLDLITFNPNIFDYKEAVRTSLRKFNSIYWPYQAIKTAY
;
A
#
# COMPACT_ATOMS: atom_id res chain seq x y z
N MET A 1 18.36 22.88 16.99
CA MET A 1 17.59 21.81 17.66
C MET A 1 17.91 20.50 16.99
N SER A 2 18.22 19.45 17.75
CA SER A 2 18.60 18.13 17.20
C SER A 2 17.44 17.12 17.19
N GLN A 3 16.28 17.52 17.72
CA GLN A 3 15.13 16.64 17.93
C GLN A 3 13.83 17.41 17.72
N CYS A 4 12.83 16.73 17.14
CA CYS A 4 11.49 17.25 16.94
C CYS A 4 10.75 17.40 18.29
N SER A 5 10.07 18.51 18.50
CA SER A 5 9.32 18.77 19.74
C SER A 5 8.03 17.94 19.84
N GLN A 6 7.51 17.41 18.72
CA GLN A 6 6.27 16.65 18.68
C GLN A 6 6.48 15.14 18.71
N CYS A 7 7.26 14.58 17.77
CA CYS A 7 7.46 13.12 17.67
C CYS A 7 8.77 12.65 18.33
N LEU A 8 9.57 13.56 18.86
CA LEU A 8 10.86 13.30 19.50
C LEU A 8 11.93 12.69 18.60
N ASP A 9 11.65 12.54 17.31
CA ASP A 9 12.61 12.05 16.34
C ASP A 9 13.75 13.03 16.12
N ASN A 10 14.91 12.54 15.72
CA ASN A 10 16.13 13.35 15.62
C ASN A 10 16.60 13.54 14.19
N ILE A 11 17.51 14.52 13.99
CA ILE A 11 18.08 14.88 12.68
C ILE A 11 18.87 13.72 12.02
N LYS A 12 19.23 12.69 12.79
CA LYS A 12 19.98 11.52 12.29
C LYS A 12 19.06 10.42 11.74
N HIS A 13 17.75 10.73 11.57
CA HIS A 13 16.84 9.79 10.97
C HIS A 13 17.31 9.34 9.57
N PRO A 14 17.37 8.04 9.28
CA PRO A 14 17.98 7.51 8.05
C PRO A 14 17.29 7.98 6.77
N MET A 15 16.03 8.42 6.85
CA MET A 15 15.26 8.97 5.72
C MET A 15 15.48 10.47 5.50
N GLY A 16 16.48 11.09 6.14
CA GLY A 16 16.84 12.48 5.90
C GLY A 16 15.82 13.50 6.43
N GLN A 17 15.32 13.31 7.64
CA GLN A 17 14.37 14.24 8.26
C GLN A 17 15.00 15.62 8.50
N VAL A 18 14.24 16.68 8.22
CA VAL A 18 14.62 18.06 8.49
C VAL A 18 13.84 18.57 9.70
N ILE A 19 14.54 19.21 10.64
CA ILE A 19 13.88 19.91 11.75
C ILE A 19 13.90 21.40 11.45
N TYR A 20 12.72 22.01 11.38
CA TYR A 20 12.52 23.41 11.06
C TYR A 20 12.73 24.31 12.29
N LYS A 21 12.82 25.62 12.07
CA LYS A 21 12.93 26.62 13.15
C LYS A 21 11.76 26.59 14.14
N SER A 22 10.59 26.09 13.69
CA SER A 22 9.41 25.87 14.55
C SER A 22 9.61 24.76 15.58
N GLY A 23 10.69 23.98 15.49
CA GLY A 23 10.93 22.80 16.33
C GLY A 23 10.28 21.54 15.82
N LEU A 24 9.52 21.59 14.73
CA LEU A 24 8.86 20.43 14.12
C LEU A 24 9.71 19.81 13.01
N CYS A 25 9.64 18.51 12.87
CA CYS A 25 10.25 17.82 11.74
C CYS A 25 9.36 17.88 10.49
N SER A 26 9.95 17.60 9.31
CA SER A 26 9.22 17.52 8.04
C SER A 26 8.04 16.56 8.09
N GLY A 27 8.21 15.39 8.74
CA GLY A 27 7.13 14.40 8.89
C GLY A 27 5.95 14.94 9.69
N CYS A 28 6.19 15.62 10.83
CA CYS A 28 5.12 16.21 11.64
C CYS A 28 4.40 17.34 10.91
N LEU A 29 5.10 18.18 10.14
CA LEU A 29 4.46 19.22 9.32
C LEU A 29 3.57 18.63 8.24
N THR A 30 4.07 17.66 7.49
CA THR A 30 3.27 16.96 6.48
C THR A 30 2.04 16.27 7.11
N HIS A 31 2.20 15.71 8.32
CA HIS A 31 1.07 15.12 9.03
C HIS A 31 0.02 16.16 9.42
N GLN A 32 0.43 17.36 9.86
CA GLN A 32 -0.49 18.46 10.16
C GLN A 32 -1.25 18.95 8.92
N GLU A 33 -0.60 18.98 7.74
CA GLU A 33 -1.26 19.34 6.47
C GLU A 33 -2.44 18.42 6.13
N LYS A 34 -2.41 17.16 6.55
CA LYS A 34 -3.52 16.22 6.36
C LYS A 34 -4.81 16.65 7.07
N ASN A 35 -4.70 17.44 8.15
CA ASN A 35 -5.87 17.96 8.87
C ASN A 35 -6.61 19.05 8.10
N ASN A 36 -5.95 19.65 7.10
CA ASN A 36 -6.53 20.70 6.24
C ASN A 36 -7.14 20.13 4.94
N ILE A 37 -7.07 18.81 4.74
CA ILE A 37 -7.63 18.14 3.56
C ILE A 37 -9.12 17.91 3.80
N ASP A 38 -9.96 18.37 2.87
CA ASP A 38 -11.37 17.93 2.81
C ASP A 38 -11.45 16.51 2.23
N TRP A 39 -11.53 15.54 3.13
CA TRP A 39 -11.59 14.12 2.76
C TRP A 39 -12.90 13.75 2.05
N ASN A 40 -13.99 14.48 2.29
CA ASN A 40 -15.26 14.24 1.58
C ASN A 40 -15.14 14.66 0.12
N GLU A 41 -14.51 15.81 -0.13
CA GLU A 41 -14.22 16.26 -1.51
C GLU A 41 -13.29 15.26 -2.21
N LYS A 42 -12.25 14.76 -1.53
CA LYS A 42 -11.34 13.74 -2.10
C LYS A 42 -12.05 12.44 -2.42
N TRP A 43 -12.95 12.02 -1.56
CA TRP A 43 -13.77 10.83 -1.81
C TRP A 43 -14.68 11.02 -3.02
N ALA A 44 -15.37 12.16 -3.14
CA ALA A 44 -16.22 12.48 -4.28
C ALA A 44 -15.43 12.51 -5.61
N GLN A 45 -14.21 13.08 -5.62
CA GLN A 45 -13.32 13.05 -6.78
C GLN A 45 -12.92 11.61 -7.17
N LEU A 46 -12.68 10.74 -6.19
CA LEU A 46 -12.39 9.33 -6.42
C LEU A 46 -13.61 8.61 -7.03
N GLU A 47 -14.81 8.83 -6.48
CA GLU A 47 -16.05 8.27 -7.01
C GLU A 47 -16.30 8.67 -8.46
N GLU A 48 -16.13 9.94 -8.81
CA GLU A 48 -16.27 10.42 -10.19
C GLU A 48 -15.28 9.71 -11.12
N SER A 49 -14.03 9.57 -10.70
CA SER A 49 -12.99 8.87 -11.45
C SER A 49 -13.36 7.39 -11.67
N CYS A 50 -13.84 6.71 -10.63
CA CYS A 50 -14.28 5.32 -10.72
C CYS A 50 -15.48 5.15 -11.65
N GLN A 51 -16.46 6.06 -11.60
CA GLN A 51 -17.62 6.04 -12.50
C GLN A 51 -17.21 6.18 -13.98
N SER A 52 -16.16 6.96 -14.25
CA SER A 52 -15.62 7.09 -15.61
C SER A 52 -14.98 5.78 -16.10
N ILE A 53 -14.36 5.03 -15.22
CA ILE A 53 -13.76 3.71 -15.52
C ILE A 53 -14.87 2.71 -15.80
N LEU A 54 -15.86 2.60 -14.91
CA LEU A 54 -17.00 1.68 -15.05
C LEU A 54 -17.75 1.83 -16.38
N LYS A 55 -17.91 3.08 -16.85
CA LYS A 55 -18.57 3.36 -18.14
C LYS A 55 -17.77 2.86 -19.34
N LYS A 56 -16.47 2.75 -19.24
CA LYS A 56 -15.57 2.39 -20.35
C LYS A 56 -15.12 0.93 -20.30
N ASN A 57 -15.06 0.35 -19.11
CA ASN A 57 -14.53 -0.98 -18.90
C ASN A 57 -15.52 -2.05 -19.38
N LYS A 58 -15.03 -3.02 -20.17
CA LYS A 58 -15.74 -4.23 -20.61
C LYS A 58 -15.05 -5.51 -20.09
N ALA A 59 -13.99 -5.37 -19.32
CA ALA A 59 -13.25 -6.49 -18.75
C ALA A 59 -13.98 -7.12 -17.54
N LYS A 60 -13.54 -8.30 -17.14
CA LYS A 60 -14.08 -9.00 -15.95
C LYS A 60 -13.82 -8.21 -14.67
N TYR A 61 -12.67 -7.53 -14.58
CA TYR A 61 -12.25 -6.74 -13.43
C TYR A 61 -12.10 -5.27 -13.81
N ASP A 62 -12.42 -4.38 -12.87
CA ASP A 62 -12.33 -2.93 -13.06
C ASP A 62 -11.02 -2.36 -12.52
N CYS A 63 -10.41 -3.04 -11.56
CA CYS A 63 -9.15 -2.65 -10.95
C CYS A 63 -8.39 -3.84 -10.34
N ILE A 64 -7.15 -3.58 -9.99
CA ILE A 64 -6.28 -4.51 -9.26
C ILE A 64 -6.05 -3.94 -7.87
N VAL A 65 -6.16 -4.80 -6.85
CA VAL A 65 -5.85 -4.47 -5.46
C VAL A 65 -4.67 -5.31 -5.00
N PRO A 66 -3.47 -4.70 -4.87
CA PRO A 66 -2.34 -5.38 -4.28
C PRO A 66 -2.55 -5.55 -2.77
N LEU A 67 -2.25 -6.73 -2.24
CA LEU A 67 -2.42 -7.09 -0.84
C LEU A 67 -1.06 -7.27 -0.15
N ASN A 68 -1.01 -6.94 1.14
CA ASN A 68 0.11 -7.17 2.04
C ASN A 68 -0.14 -8.31 3.04
N ALA A 69 -1.36 -8.83 3.08
CA ALA A 69 -1.83 -9.85 4.02
C ALA A 69 -1.96 -9.34 5.47
N ASP A 70 -2.33 -8.08 5.62
CA ASP A 70 -2.55 -7.42 6.91
C ASP A 70 -3.99 -6.89 7.06
N ALA A 71 -4.27 -6.25 8.21
CA ALA A 71 -5.60 -5.75 8.53
C ALA A 71 -6.04 -4.58 7.63
N GLU A 72 -5.10 -3.83 7.06
CA GLU A 72 -5.39 -2.67 6.20
C GLU A 72 -6.02 -3.11 4.88
N ASP A 73 -5.69 -4.31 4.40
CA ASP A 73 -6.23 -4.87 3.16
C ASP A 73 -7.76 -4.97 3.20
N TYR A 74 -8.35 -5.32 4.35
CA TYR A 74 -9.80 -5.40 4.51
C TYR A 74 -10.47 -4.05 4.27
N TYR A 75 -9.88 -2.98 4.81
CA TYR A 75 -10.40 -1.63 4.61
C TYR A 75 -10.30 -1.18 3.15
N VAL A 76 -9.18 -1.48 2.49
CA VAL A 76 -8.97 -1.15 1.08
C VAL A 76 -9.97 -1.88 0.20
N VAL A 77 -10.13 -3.21 0.38
CA VAL A 77 -11.08 -4.02 -0.40
C VAL A 77 -12.52 -3.56 -0.17
N GLU A 78 -12.93 -3.32 1.08
CA GLU A 78 -14.25 -2.78 1.39
C GLU A 78 -14.49 -1.43 0.73
N SER A 79 -13.50 -0.54 0.73
CA SER A 79 -13.58 0.77 0.09
C SER A 79 -13.75 0.66 -1.43
N VAL A 80 -13.04 -0.26 -2.08
CA VAL A 80 -13.15 -0.53 -3.52
C VAL A 80 -14.54 -1.08 -3.86
N LEU A 81 -15.07 -1.98 -3.04
CA LEU A 81 -16.42 -2.54 -3.23
C LEU A 81 -17.52 -1.48 -3.02
N LYS A 82 -17.35 -0.55 -2.08
CA LYS A 82 -18.26 0.60 -1.89
C LYS A 82 -18.32 1.51 -3.12
N LEU A 83 -17.25 1.56 -3.91
CA LEU A 83 -17.20 2.27 -5.18
C LEU A 83 -17.82 1.48 -6.35
N ASN A 84 -18.43 0.32 -6.08
CA ASN A 84 -19.01 -0.62 -7.06
C ASN A 84 -18.02 -1.13 -8.10
N LEU A 85 -16.73 -1.17 -7.78
CA LEU A 85 -15.70 -1.75 -8.63
C LEU A 85 -15.58 -3.26 -8.38
N LYS A 86 -15.18 -3.99 -9.41
CA LYS A 86 -14.88 -5.43 -9.36
C LYS A 86 -13.35 -5.61 -9.31
N PRO A 87 -12.76 -5.76 -8.12
CA PRO A 87 -11.31 -5.90 -8.00
C PRO A 87 -10.83 -7.32 -8.34
N LEU A 88 -9.62 -7.41 -8.89
CA LEU A 88 -8.79 -8.59 -8.84
C LEU A 88 -7.77 -8.41 -7.73
N LEU A 89 -7.77 -9.30 -6.75
CA LEU A 89 -6.81 -9.26 -5.65
C LEU A 89 -5.49 -9.90 -6.09
N ILE A 90 -4.37 -9.26 -5.77
CA ILE A 90 -3.04 -9.80 -6.08
C ILE A 90 -2.15 -9.74 -4.83
N TYR A 91 -1.65 -10.89 -4.44
CA TYR A 91 -0.65 -11.01 -3.38
C TYR A 91 0.69 -11.46 -3.95
N VAL A 92 1.75 -10.72 -3.67
CA VAL A 92 3.12 -11.13 -4.00
C VAL A 92 3.77 -11.73 -2.76
N ASN A 93 4.04 -13.03 -2.81
CA ASN A 93 4.62 -13.73 -1.69
C ASN A 93 6.06 -13.24 -1.41
N SER A 94 6.24 -12.64 -0.25
CA SER A 94 7.54 -12.15 0.22
C SER A 94 8.42 -13.24 0.83
N TYR A 95 7.89 -14.46 0.99
CA TYR A 95 8.52 -15.58 1.74
C TYR A 95 8.76 -15.30 3.24
N TYR A 96 8.29 -14.17 3.75
CA TYR A 96 8.36 -13.79 5.17
C TYR A 96 6.98 -13.75 5.82
N GLY A 97 5.95 -14.19 5.09
CA GLY A 97 4.58 -14.25 5.62
C GLY A 97 4.49 -15.20 6.82
N THR A 98 3.75 -14.78 7.84
CA THR A 98 3.40 -15.61 8.99
C THR A 98 2.17 -16.46 8.68
N ASP A 99 1.89 -17.49 9.50
CA ASP A 99 0.64 -18.26 9.39
C ASP A 99 -0.59 -17.36 9.49
N LEU A 100 -0.52 -16.31 10.30
CA LEU A 100 -1.59 -15.31 10.40
C LEU A 100 -1.79 -14.53 9.09
N SER A 101 -0.72 -14.18 8.40
CA SER A 101 -0.81 -13.52 7.09
C SER A 101 -1.53 -14.38 6.06
N TRP A 102 -1.20 -15.68 6.00
CA TRP A 102 -1.87 -16.63 5.12
C TRP A 102 -3.35 -16.82 5.49
N HIS A 103 -3.63 -16.88 6.78
CA HIS A 103 -5.01 -16.95 7.27
C HIS A 103 -5.81 -15.70 6.90
N ASN A 104 -5.22 -14.50 7.03
CA ASN A 104 -5.85 -13.25 6.62
C ASN A 104 -6.16 -13.22 5.12
N LEU A 105 -5.23 -13.67 4.27
CA LEU A 105 -5.47 -13.75 2.81
C LEU A 105 -6.65 -14.66 2.47
N HIS A 106 -6.67 -15.86 3.06
CA HIS A 106 -7.77 -16.80 2.84
C HIS A 106 -9.12 -16.26 3.35
N ASN A 107 -9.12 -15.66 4.52
CA ASN A 107 -10.32 -15.03 5.06
C ASN A 107 -10.81 -13.89 4.18
N LEU A 108 -9.92 -13.07 3.67
CA LEU A 108 -10.27 -11.94 2.81
C LEU A 108 -10.89 -12.42 1.49
N GLU A 109 -10.26 -13.41 0.85
CA GLU A 109 -10.78 -14.06 -0.37
C GLU A 109 -12.18 -14.63 -0.14
N THR A 110 -12.37 -15.40 0.94
CA THR A 110 -13.64 -16.07 1.24
C THR A 110 -14.72 -15.13 1.76
N TYR A 111 -14.37 -14.13 2.56
CA TYR A 111 -15.34 -13.20 3.14
C TYR A 111 -15.95 -12.27 2.09
N PHE A 112 -15.15 -11.79 1.14
CA PHE A 112 -15.62 -10.90 0.09
C PHE A 112 -16.01 -11.62 -1.21
N ASP A 113 -15.81 -12.94 -1.31
CA ASP A 113 -16.07 -13.76 -2.51
C ASP A 113 -15.39 -13.17 -3.76
N LEU A 114 -14.07 -12.94 -3.67
CA LEU A 114 -13.27 -12.30 -4.70
C LEU A 114 -12.18 -13.24 -5.23
N ASP A 115 -11.82 -13.05 -6.50
CA ASP A 115 -10.69 -13.77 -7.10
C ASP A 115 -9.36 -13.24 -6.56
N LEU A 116 -8.49 -14.13 -6.12
CA LEU A 116 -7.13 -13.85 -5.63
C LEU A 116 -6.08 -14.56 -6.49
N ILE A 117 -5.07 -13.81 -6.93
CA ILE A 117 -3.86 -14.36 -7.54
C ILE A 117 -2.71 -14.21 -6.57
N THR A 118 -2.06 -15.31 -6.23
CA THR A 118 -0.81 -15.33 -5.47
C THR A 118 0.37 -15.51 -6.42
N PHE A 119 1.23 -14.52 -6.50
CA PHE A 119 2.47 -14.59 -7.26
C PHE A 119 3.63 -15.00 -6.38
N ASN A 120 4.30 -16.10 -6.73
CA ASN A 120 5.49 -16.57 -6.05
C ASN A 120 6.72 -16.24 -6.92
N PRO A 121 7.49 -15.18 -6.62
CA PRO A 121 8.69 -14.87 -7.37
C PRO A 121 9.73 -15.98 -7.25
N ASN A 122 10.66 -16.05 -8.22
CA ASN A 122 11.77 -16.99 -8.14
C ASN A 122 12.57 -16.74 -6.86
N ILE A 123 12.75 -17.77 -6.04
CA ILE A 123 13.36 -17.63 -4.72
C ILE A 123 14.84 -17.21 -4.77
N PHE A 124 15.57 -17.58 -5.84
CA PHE A 124 16.97 -17.19 -5.97
C PHE A 124 17.10 -15.73 -6.33
N ASP A 125 16.30 -15.25 -7.29
CA ASP A 125 16.26 -13.84 -7.67
C ASP A 125 15.78 -12.97 -6.50
N TYR A 126 14.80 -13.46 -5.75
CA TYR A 126 14.32 -12.79 -4.55
C TYR A 126 15.41 -12.63 -3.49
N LYS A 127 16.14 -13.71 -3.17
CA LYS A 127 17.26 -13.67 -2.21
C LYS A 127 18.34 -12.68 -2.65
N GLU A 128 18.67 -12.64 -3.94
CA GLU A 128 19.68 -11.70 -4.44
C GLU A 128 19.20 -10.26 -4.39
N ALA A 129 17.92 -10.01 -4.68
CA ALA A 129 17.30 -8.70 -4.54
C ALA A 129 17.33 -8.22 -3.08
N VAL A 130 16.99 -9.09 -2.12
CA VAL A 130 17.06 -8.79 -0.67
C VAL A 130 18.50 -8.48 -0.25
N ARG A 131 19.47 -9.30 -0.64
CA ARG A 131 20.89 -9.06 -0.33
C ARG A 131 21.37 -7.73 -0.88
N THR A 132 21.00 -7.40 -2.13
CA THR A 132 21.36 -6.15 -2.77
C THR A 132 20.74 -4.95 -2.06
N SER A 133 19.49 -5.05 -1.65
CA SER A 133 18.80 -4.02 -0.88
C SER A 133 19.46 -3.78 0.47
N LEU A 134 19.79 -4.83 1.20
CA LEU A 134 20.47 -4.73 2.48
C LEU A 134 21.87 -4.08 2.34
N ARG A 135 22.63 -4.43 1.30
CA ARG A 135 23.95 -3.85 1.05
C ARG A 135 23.89 -2.37 0.65
N LYS A 136 22.84 -1.97 -0.06
CA LYS A 136 22.68 -0.60 -0.59
C LYS A 136 21.73 0.26 0.23
N PHE A 137 21.19 -0.24 1.32
CA PHE A 137 20.12 0.40 2.11
C PHE A 137 18.92 0.84 1.28
N ASN A 138 18.60 0.11 0.20
CA ASN A 138 17.44 0.35 -0.62
C ASN A 138 16.26 -0.49 -0.14
N SER A 139 15.05 0.08 -0.21
CA SER A 139 13.83 -0.71 0.00
C SER A 139 13.47 -1.50 -1.25
N ILE A 140 13.00 -2.74 -1.06
CA ILE A 140 12.41 -3.54 -2.13
C ILE A 140 10.92 -3.22 -2.16
N TYR A 141 10.46 -2.60 -3.25
CA TYR A 141 9.07 -2.17 -3.37
C TYR A 141 8.24 -3.22 -4.13
N TRP A 142 7.66 -4.17 -3.41
CA TRP A 142 6.91 -5.30 -3.93
C TRP A 142 5.58 -4.95 -4.61
N PRO A 143 4.83 -3.92 -4.19
CA PRO A 143 3.59 -3.54 -4.89
C PRO A 143 3.79 -3.27 -6.38
N TYR A 144 4.95 -2.72 -6.76
CA TYR A 144 5.27 -2.52 -8.18
C TYR A 144 5.41 -3.81 -8.98
N GLN A 145 5.85 -4.89 -8.34
CA GLN A 145 5.98 -6.18 -9.01
C GLN A 145 4.61 -6.84 -9.21
N ALA A 146 3.70 -6.70 -8.26
CA ALA A 146 2.32 -7.16 -8.40
C ALA A 146 1.64 -6.51 -9.61
N ILE A 147 1.79 -5.20 -9.76
CA ILE A 147 1.24 -4.45 -10.90
C ILE A 147 1.86 -4.93 -12.23
N LYS A 148 3.18 -5.11 -12.30
CA LYS A 148 3.85 -5.61 -13.50
C LYS A 148 3.49 -7.05 -13.87
N THR A 149 3.08 -7.86 -12.92
CA THR A 149 2.72 -9.27 -13.15
C THR A 149 1.28 -9.40 -13.65
N ALA A 150 0.44 -8.39 -13.40
CA ALA A 150 -0.96 -8.37 -13.78
C ALA A 150 -1.20 -7.78 -15.18
N TYR A 151 -0.17 -7.19 -15.80
CA TYR A 151 -0.15 -6.72 -17.18
C TYR A 151 0.59 -7.73 -18.08
#